data_7e35d9f866bd364aa9a295528b1a1eae
#
_entry.id   7e35d9f866bd364aa9a295528b1a1eae
#
_cell.length_a   1.000
_cell.length_b   1.000
_cell.length_c   1.000
_cell.angle_alpha   90.00
_cell.angle_beta   90.00
_cell.angle_gamma   90.00
#
_symmetry.space_group_name_H-M   'P 1'
#
loop_
_entity.id
_entity.type
_entity.pdbx_description
1 polymer ?
#
loop_
_entity_poly.entity_id
_entity_poly.type
_entity_poly.pdbx_seq_one_letter_code
_entity_poly.pdbx_strand_id
1 'polypeptide(L)'
;MLYPEQRKSLTLTAPKPDVPPLTAALSEENVMKVLNAYSPDGAFILQYSLDEGYSFLDWWYSDRLCDGINTAVHEECHGFTFTEAIKNYQFNAQAFYLGGGKYNIVQNTAVYNTLEMASSVPMQLRTDRYDLYVGTPYDNLASQVNGVYGLMNEYTAYYWGTKSALELYDYYMDQNATGDQWMDYVFDVIGTWGAYTEFRYFILHYMLYARENYPAVYNGIMANEKFIEAFTIIDNNHLRLKEDIWSTFDTLSDHLDSKGIWNSWSGTGFTINGYGYSMMMDVYGPFLDELAKPEYVEMANLMKN
;
A
#
# COMPACT_ATOMS: atom_id res chain seq x y z
N MET A 1 10.44 -13.27 -19.98
CA MET A 1 9.48 -13.60 -21.06
C MET A 1 8.15 -13.82 -20.39
N LEU A 2 7.26 -12.81 -20.41
CA LEU A 2 5.93 -12.88 -19.78
C LEU A 2 4.93 -13.48 -20.78
N TYR A 3 4.07 -14.35 -20.29
CA TYR A 3 3.08 -15.06 -21.08
C TYR A 3 2.03 -14.12 -21.70
N PRO A 4 1.70 -14.21 -23.01
CA PRO A 4 0.82 -13.27 -23.72
C PRO A 4 -0.68 -13.45 -23.47
N GLU A 5 -1.15 -14.30 -22.57
CA GLU A 5 -2.54 -14.77 -22.57
C GLU A 5 -3.47 -14.21 -21.50
N GLN A 6 -3.09 -13.13 -20.79
CA GLN A 6 -3.99 -12.47 -19.82
C GLN A 6 -4.19 -10.97 -20.07
N ARG A 7 -4.34 -10.57 -21.32
CA ARG A 7 -4.96 -9.26 -21.58
C ARG A 7 -6.44 -9.36 -21.23
N LYS A 8 -6.82 -8.88 -20.03
CA LYS A 8 -8.22 -8.54 -19.79
C LYS A 8 -8.63 -7.56 -20.89
N SER A 9 -9.54 -7.96 -21.76
CA SER A 9 -10.22 -7.04 -22.68
C SER A 9 -10.95 -6.03 -21.79
N LEU A 10 -10.43 -4.80 -21.74
CA LEU A 10 -11.10 -3.67 -21.10
C LEU A 10 -12.37 -3.40 -21.91
N THR A 11 -13.47 -3.98 -21.49
CA THR A 11 -14.79 -3.55 -21.93
C THR A 11 -15.06 -2.22 -21.25
N LEU A 12 -15.09 -1.13 -22.03
CA LEU A 12 -15.65 0.14 -21.57
C LEU A 12 -17.01 -0.14 -20.95
N THR A 13 -17.09 -0.11 -19.63
CA THR A 13 -18.35 -0.16 -18.93
C THR A 13 -19.04 1.19 -19.11
N ALA A 14 -20.35 1.19 -19.30
CA ALA A 14 -21.11 2.44 -19.33
C ALA A 14 -20.86 3.21 -18.02
N PRO A 15 -20.75 4.56 -18.06
CA PRO A 15 -20.55 5.36 -16.87
C PRO A 15 -21.54 4.94 -15.79
N LYS A 16 -21.05 4.72 -14.57
CA LYS A 16 -21.90 4.31 -13.45
C LYS A 16 -22.78 5.51 -13.08
N PRO A 17 -24.12 5.35 -13.00
CA PRO A 17 -25.01 6.44 -12.63
C PRO A 17 -24.64 6.95 -11.23
N ASP A 18 -24.80 8.26 -10.99
CA ASP A 18 -24.56 8.96 -9.72
C ASP A 18 -23.10 9.14 -9.27
N VAL A 19 -22.11 8.76 -10.08
CA VAL A 19 -20.70 9.06 -9.76
C VAL A 19 -20.38 10.50 -10.19
N PRO A 20 -19.84 11.34 -9.28
CA PRO A 20 -19.51 12.72 -9.59
C PRO A 20 -18.39 12.80 -10.64
N PRO A 21 -18.31 13.88 -11.46
CA PRO A 21 -17.19 14.08 -12.38
C PRO A 21 -15.88 14.40 -11.59
N LEU A 22 -14.72 14.19 -12.22
CA LEU A 22 -13.40 14.52 -11.65
C LEU A 22 -13.29 15.98 -11.17
N THR A 23 -14.09 16.89 -11.76
CA THR A 23 -14.13 18.32 -11.43
C THR A 23 -15.17 18.65 -10.34
N ALA A 24 -15.83 17.66 -9.76
CA ALA A 24 -16.77 17.90 -8.67
C ALA A 24 -16.06 18.45 -7.42
N ALA A 25 -16.80 19.21 -6.63
CA ALA A 25 -16.28 19.74 -5.38
C ALA A 25 -15.89 18.60 -4.43
N LEU A 26 -14.78 18.77 -3.72
CA LEU A 26 -14.34 17.88 -2.67
C LEU A 26 -15.40 17.81 -1.56
N SER A 27 -15.84 16.63 -1.24
CA SER A 27 -16.71 16.33 -0.09
C SER A 27 -16.67 14.84 0.22
N GLU A 28 -16.92 14.46 1.47
CA GLU A 28 -17.01 13.04 1.87
C GLU A 28 -18.01 12.28 1.01
N GLU A 29 -19.18 12.87 0.74
CA GLU A 29 -20.21 12.25 -0.10
C GLU A 29 -19.69 11.94 -1.51
N ASN A 30 -18.99 12.87 -2.16
CA ASN A 30 -18.48 12.69 -3.51
C ASN A 30 -17.34 11.65 -3.54
N VAL A 31 -16.41 11.71 -2.59
CA VAL A 31 -15.33 10.71 -2.45
C VAL A 31 -15.92 9.31 -2.25
N MET A 32 -16.88 9.18 -1.35
CA MET A 32 -17.54 7.89 -1.08
C MET A 32 -18.30 7.33 -2.29
N LYS A 33 -18.94 8.19 -3.09
CA LYS A 33 -19.59 7.76 -4.35
C LYS A 33 -18.57 7.19 -5.35
N VAL A 34 -17.42 7.83 -5.50
CA VAL A 34 -16.32 7.34 -6.36
C VAL A 34 -15.81 6.01 -5.84
N LEU A 35 -15.43 5.93 -4.57
CA LEU A 35 -14.85 4.72 -4.00
C LEU A 35 -15.83 3.53 -3.99
N ASN A 36 -17.09 3.75 -3.62
CA ASN A 36 -18.10 2.68 -3.69
C ASN A 36 -18.24 2.10 -5.09
N ALA A 37 -18.02 2.91 -6.11
CA ALA A 37 -18.13 2.48 -7.50
C ALA A 37 -16.87 1.80 -8.04
N TYR A 38 -15.66 2.22 -7.62
CA TYR A 38 -14.40 1.83 -8.26
C TYR A 38 -13.40 1.17 -7.30
N SER A 39 -13.44 1.46 -6.01
CA SER A 39 -12.58 0.86 -4.98
C SER A 39 -13.36 0.51 -3.72
N PRO A 40 -14.18 -0.57 -3.74
CA PRO A 40 -15.06 -0.93 -2.62
C PRO A 40 -14.32 -1.18 -1.29
N ASP A 41 -13.09 -1.68 -1.32
CA ASP A 41 -12.28 -1.88 -0.12
C ASP A 41 -11.79 -0.55 0.45
N GLY A 42 -11.39 0.41 -0.40
CA GLY A 42 -11.09 1.78 0.02
C GLY A 42 -12.32 2.46 0.62
N ALA A 43 -13.50 2.29 -0.02
CA ALA A 43 -14.76 2.77 0.54
C ALA A 43 -15.06 2.18 1.92
N PHE A 44 -14.83 0.89 2.12
CA PHE A 44 -15.03 0.23 3.42
C PHE A 44 -14.16 0.86 4.51
N ILE A 45 -12.88 1.12 4.22
CA ILE A 45 -11.93 1.71 5.19
C ILE A 45 -12.38 3.14 5.56
N LEU A 46 -12.70 3.98 4.57
CA LEU A 46 -13.14 5.36 4.84
C LEU A 46 -14.52 5.42 5.50
N GLN A 47 -15.45 4.52 5.14
CA GLN A 47 -16.76 4.44 5.80
C GLN A 47 -16.61 4.08 7.28
N TYR A 48 -15.67 3.19 7.63
CA TYR A 48 -15.38 2.84 9.01
C TYR A 48 -14.98 4.08 9.83
N SER A 49 -14.14 4.96 9.27
CA SER A 49 -13.74 6.21 9.92
C SER A 49 -14.95 7.15 10.13
N LEU A 50 -15.80 7.32 9.11
CA LEU A 50 -17.02 8.11 9.23
C LEU A 50 -17.98 7.57 10.31
N ASP A 51 -18.11 6.25 10.41
CA ASP A 51 -18.96 5.59 11.42
C ASP A 51 -18.41 5.81 12.84
N GLU A 52 -17.10 6.03 12.99
CA GLU A 52 -16.45 6.45 14.24
C GLU A 52 -16.54 7.96 14.52
N GLY A 53 -17.07 8.74 13.59
CA GLY A 53 -17.22 10.18 13.70
C GLY A 53 -15.99 10.99 13.32
N TYR A 54 -15.06 10.42 12.57
CA TYR A 54 -13.88 11.11 12.05
C TYR A 54 -14.05 11.47 10.59
N SER A 55 -13.54 12.63 10.18
CA SER A 55 -13.49 13.05 8.79
C SER A 55 -12.16 12.63 8.16
N PHE A 56 -12.23 11.84 7.12
CA PHE A 56 -11.03 11.48 6.35
C PHE A 56 -10.53 12.62 5.45
N LEU A 57 -11.28 13.72 5.30
CA LEU A 57 -10.87 14.90 4.53
C LEU A 57 -9.71 15.66 5.18
N ASP A 58 -9.40 15.41 6.43
CA ASP A 58 -8.24 15.97 7.12
C ASP A 58 -6.91 15.54 6.43
N TRP A 59 -6.93 14.48 5.64
CA TRP A 59 -5.79 13.98 4.86
C TRP A 59 -5.68 14.59 3.45
N TRP A 60 -6.62 15.48 3.06
CA TRP A 60 -6.56 16.14 1.74
C TRP A 60 -5.65 17.37 1.79
N TYR A 61 -4.80 17.49 0.77
CA TYR A 61 -3.86 18.61 0.61
C TYR A 61 -4.25 19.56 -0.55
N SER A 62 -5.34 19.29 -1.25
CA SER A 62 -5.88 20.08 -2.35
C SER A 62 -7.40 20.12 -2.31
N ASP A 63 -8.03 20.85 -3.22
CA ASP A 63 -9.49 20.87 -3.41
C ASP A 63 -9.98 19.89 -4.49
N ARG A 64 -9.07 19.09 -5.07
CA ARG A 64 -9.38 18.10 -6.11
C ARG A 64 -9.88 16.80 -5.50
N LEU A 65 -10.89 16.21 -6.12
CA LEU A 65 -11.65 15.11 -5.56
C LEU A 65 -10.83 13.85 -5.24
N CYS A 66 -9.81 13.54 -6.04
CA CYS A 66 -9.06 12.27 -5.91
C CYS A 66 -7.69 12.40 -5.23
N ASP A 67 -7.13 13.59 -5.09
CA ASP A 67 -5.75 13.82 -4.67
C ASP A 67 -5.39 13.29 -3.26
N GLY A 68 -6.34 13.06 -2.41
CA GLY A 68 -6.11 12.57 -1.05
C GLY A 68 -6.48 11.12 -0.83
N ILE A 69 -7.06 10.43 -1.82
CA ILE A 69 -7.62 9.07 -1.63
C ILE A 69 -6.55 8.08 -1.16
N ASN A 70 -5.37 8.07 -1.78
CA ASN A 70 -4.29 7.19 -1.37
C ASN A 70 -3.91 7.42 0.10
N THR A 71 -3.64 8.68 0.47
CA THR A 71 -3.25 9.06 1.83
C THR A 71 -4.37 8.78 2.83
N ALA A 72 -5.60 9.17 2.52
CA ALA A 72 -6.72 8.95 3.42
C ALA A 72 -6.97 7.46 3.70
N VAL A 73 -6.98 6.62 2.66
CA VAL A 73 -7.16 5.17 2.84
C VAL A 73 -5.99 4.57 3.63
N HIS A 74 -4.76 5.06 3.43
CA HIS A 74 -3.60 4.64 4.22
C HIS A 74 -3.78 4.98 5.71
N GLU A 75 -4.05 6.23 6.02
CA GLU A 75 -4.14 6.71 7.42
C GLU A 75 -5.36 6.13 8.14
N GLU A 76 -6.52 6.06 7.47
CA GLU A 76 -7.71 5.47 8.06
C GLU A 76 -7.61 3.94 8.21
N CYS A 77 -6.75 3.28 7.44
CA CYS A 77 -6.38 1.89 7.66
C CYS A 77 -5.66 1.70 9.02
N HIS A 78 -4.81 2.65 9.44
CA HIS A 78 -4.24 2.66 10.79
C HIS A 78 -5.33 2.82 11.85
N GLY A 79 -6.27 3.76 11.63
CA GLY A 79 -7.44 3.96 12.49
C GLY A 79 -8.25 2.68 12.66
N PHE A 80 -8.58 2.01 11.56
CA PHE A 80 -9.26 0.70 11.57
C PHE A 80 -8.47 -0.33 12.39
N THR A 81 -7.17 -0.46 12.14
CA THR A 81 -6.31 -1.49 12.76
C THR A 81 -6.35 -1.44 14.28
N PHE A 82 -6.29 -0.26 14.87
CA PHE A 82 -6.29 -0.11 16.33
C PHE A 82 -7.70 -0.12 16.91
N THR A 83 -8.62 0.62 16.31
CA THR A 83 -9.98 0.80 16.84
C THR A 83 -10.77 -0.51 16.80
N GLU A 84 -10.67 -1.28 15.72
CA GLU A 84 -11.41 -2.55 15.59
C GLU A 84 -10.92 -3.60 16.60
N ALA A 85 -9.62 -3.65 16.88
CA ALA A 85 -9.10 -4.53 17.94
C ALA A 85 -9.65 -4.15 19.32
N ILE A 86 -9.68 -2.85 19.65
CA ILE A 86 -10.22 -2.34 20.93
C ILE A 86 -11.72 -2.61 21.05
N LYS A 87 -12.51 -2.39 20.01
CA LYS A 87 -13.95 -2.68 19.97
C LYS A 87 -14.26 -4.16 20.27
N ASN A 88 -13.36 -5.04 19.86
CA ASN A 88 -13.46 -6.46 20.16
C ASN A 88 -12.82 -6.84 21.49
N TYR A 89 -12.57 -5.87 22.38
CA TYR A 89 -11.95 -6.05 23.71
C TYR A 89 -10.57 -6.73 23.64
N GLN A 90 -9.86 -6.59 22.54
CA GLN A 90 -8.51 -7.11 22.34
C GLN A 90 -7.49 -5.99 22.54
N PHE A 91 -6.89 -5.96 23.73
CA PHE A 91 -5.83 -5.02 24.07
C PHE A 91 -4.46 -5.61 23.69
N ASN A 92 -3.51 -4.76 23.31
CA ASN A 92 -2.23 -5.18 22.73
C ASN A 92 -2.41 -6.09 21.50
N ALA A 93 -3.36 -5.72 20.65
CA ALA A 93 -3.70 -6.42 19.42
C ALA A 93 -3.91 -5.43 18.27
N GLN A 94 -3.88 -5.93 17.05
CA GLN A 94 -4.12 -5.18 15.82
C GLN A 94 -5.07 -5.95 14.90
N ALA A 95 -6.01 -5.24 14.28
CA ALA A 95 -6.96 -5.80 13.33
C ALA A 95 -6.47 -5.52 11.90
N PHE A 96 -5.85 -6.48 11.24
CA PHE A 96 -5.39 -6.33 9.86
C PHE A 96 -6.54 -6.56 8.88
N TYR A 97 -6.89 -5.55 8.10
CA TYR A 97 -7.90 -5.66 7.06
C TYR A 97 -7.36 -6.48 5.88
N LEU A 98 -8.14 -7.49 5.44
CA LEU A 98 -7.73 -8.47 4.43
C LEU A 98 -8.52 -8.35 3.11
N GLY A 99 -9.50 -7.42 3.05
CA GLY A 99 -10.36 -7.18 1.91
C GLY A 99 -11.72 -7.87 2.00
N GLY A 100 -12.69 -7.31 1.27
CA GLY A 100 -14.06 -7.83 1.24
C GLY A 100 -14.75 -7.82 2.60
N GLY A 101 -14.45 -6.85 3.45
CA GLY A 101 -14.99 -6.74 4.82
C GLY A 101 -14.39 -7.74 5.81
N LYS A 102 -13.34 -8.46 5.45
CA LYS A 102 -12.68 -9.47 6.32
C LYS A 102 -11.44 -8.87 6.97
N TYR A 103 -11.17 -9.29 8.20
CA TYR A 103 -9.97 -8.90 8.94
C TYR A 103 -9.57 -9.98 9.96
N ASN A 104 -8.31 -9.98 10.35
CA ASN A 104 -7.79 -10.81 11.44
C ASN A 104 -7.40 -9.93 12.62
N ILE A 105 -7.94 -10.21 13.81
CA ILE A 105 -7.44 -9.62 15.04
C ILE A 105 -6.25 -10.46 15.51
N VAL A 106 -5.08 -9.86 15.48
CA VAL A 106 -3.80 -10.47 15.83
C VAL A 106 -3.38 -9.95 17.20
N GLN A 107 -3.29 -10.84 18.18
CA GLN A 107 -2.73 -10.52 19.48
C GLN A 107 -1.21 -10.40 19.36
N ASN A 108 -0.64 -9.25 19.73
CA ASN A 108 0.81 -9.08 19.68
C ASN A 108 1.49 -10.02 20.70
N THR A 109 2.48 -10.76 20.24
CA THR A 109 3.39 -11.50 21.12
C THR A 109 4.53 -10.59 21.60
N ALA A 110 5.52 -11.13 22.31
CA ALA A 110 6.71 -10.36 22.66
C ALA A 110 7.43 -9.87 21.38
N VAL A 111 7.90 -8.63 21.42
CA VAL A 111 8.64 -7.97 20.34
C VAL A 111 9.86 -7.24 20.90
N TYR A 112 10.77 -6.85 20.04
CA TYR A 112 11.77 -5.82 20.31
C TYR A 112 11.52 -4.60 19.41
N ASN A 113 12.03 -3.43 19.82
CA ASN A 113 11.87 -2.21 19.03
C ASN A 113 12.68 -2.31 17.74
N THR A 114 12.13 -1.86 16.61
CA THR A 114 12.81 -1.92 15.30
C THR A 114 14.16 -1.22 15.28
N LEU A 115 14.36 -0.22 16.14
CA LEU A 115 15.64 0.48 16.30
C LEU A 115 16.81 -0.48 16.63
N GLU A 116 16.54 -1.62 17.31
CA GLU A 116 17.60 -2.57 17.66
C GLU A 116 18.24 -3.24 16.44
N MET A 117 17.50 -3.42 15.35
CA MET A 117 18.03 -3.96 14.10
C MET A 117 18.65 -2.89 13.19
N ALA A 118 18.52 -1.59 13.52
CA ALA A 118 18.86 -0.49 12.62
C ALA A 118 20.32 -0.56 12.11
N SER A 119 21.27 -0.90 12.97
CA SER A 119 22.69 -0.99 12.60
C SER A 119 22.99 -2.12 11.62
N SER A 120 22.16 -3.15 11.55
CA SER A 120 22.32 -4.30 10.65
C SER A 120 21.74 -4.06 9.24
N VAL A 121 20.94 -2.98 9.06
CA VAL A 121 20.42 -2.59 7.74
C VAL A 121 21.56 -2.00 6.90
N PRO A 122 21.84 -2.53 5.70
CA PRO A 122 22.87 -2.00 4.80
C PRO A 122 22.65 -0.52 4.44
N MET A 123 23.71 0.26 4.31
CA MET A 123 23.61 1.71 4.07
C MET A 123 22.83 2.06 2.80
N GLN A 124 22.95 1.27 1.75
CA GLN A 124 22.24 1.48 0.48
C GLN A 124 20.73 1.23 0.57
N LEU A 125 20.25 0.67 1.69
CA LEU A 125 18.82 0.43 1.97
C LEU A 125 18.26 1.39 3.01
N ARG A 126 19.01 2.43 3.37
CA ARG A 126 18.56 3.44 4.34
C ARG A 126 17.93 4.60 3.58
N THR A 127 16.64 4.60 3.54
CA THR A 127 15.79 5.61 2.90
C THR A 127 15.14 6.51 3.95
N ASP A 128 14.32 7.47 3.54
CA ASP A 128 13.54 8.29 4.47
C ASP A 128 12.59 7.42 5.33
N ARG A 129 12.03 6.34 4.75
CA ARG A 129 11.21 5.38 5.51
C ARG A 129 12.04 4.57 6.49
N TYR A 130 13.27 4.19 6.13
CA TYR A 130 14.20 3.60 7.11
C TYR A 130 14.44 4.55 8.28
N ASP A 131 14.72 5.83 8.00
CA ASP A 131 14.98 6.81 9.06
C ASP A 131 13.77 6.95 9.98
N LEU A 132 12.55 7.01 9.42
CA LEU A 132 11.32 7.14 10.20
C LEU A 132 10.98 5.87 10.99
N TYR A 133 10.97 4.70 10.36
CA TYR A 133 10.38 3.49 10.93
C TYR A 133 11.39 2.55 11.61
N VAL A 134 12.70 2.75 11.38
CA VAL A 134 13.75 1.85 11.88
C VAL A 134 14.92 2.61 12.50
N GLY A 135 15.44 3.65 11.83
CA GLY A 135 16.77 4.22 12.14
C GLY A 135 16.79 5.32 13.18
N THR A 136 15.72 6.11 13.30
CA THR A 136 15.64 7.23 14.25
C THR A 136 14.76 6.85 15.45
N PRO A 137 15.23 7.07 16.69
CA PRO A 137 14.44 6.73 17.86
C PRO A 137 13.23 7.64 18.02
N TYR A 138 12.04 7.03 18.08
CA TYR A 138 10.78 7.67 18.43
C TYR A 138 10.12 6.87 19.54
N ASP A 139 10.02 7.44 20.73
CA ASP A 139 9.58 6.71 21.94
C ASP A 139 8.17 6.13 21.85
N ASN A 140 7.31 6.71 21.01
CA ASN A 140 5.89 6.35 20.91
C ASN A 140 5.44 5.99 19.49
N LEU A 141 6.34 5.86 18.53
CA LEU A 141 5.95 5.49 17.17
C LEU A 141 5.51 4.02 17.14
N ALA A 142 4.24 3.79 16.85
CA ALA A 142 3.63 2.47 16.88
C ALA A 142 4.36 1.46 15.98
N SER A 143 4.83 1.89 14.81
CA SER A 143 5.61 1.07 13.88
C SER A 143 6.97 0.64 14.42
N GLN A 144 7.54 1.36 15.40
CA GLN A 144 8.77 0.96 16.08
C GLN A 144 8.50 0.11 17.32
N VAL A 145 7.64 0.60 18.23
CA VAL A 145 7.44 -0.03 19.55
C VAL A 145 6.68 -1.35 19.47
N ASN A 146 5.86 -1.55 18.44
CA ASN A 146 5.16 -2.81 18.19
C ASN A 146 5.98 -3.79 17.33
N GLY A 147 7.24 -3.46 17.01
CA GLY A 147 8.14 -4.33 16.26
C GLY A 147 7.54 -4.79 14.92
N VAL A 148 7.57 -6.09 14.65
CA VAL A 148 7.04 -6.65 13.39
C VAL A 148 5.55 -6.37 13.17
N TYR A 149 4.75 -6.29 14.21
CA TYR A 149 3.32 -5.96 14.10
C TYR A 149 3.11 -4.51 13.67
N GLY A 150 3.96 -3.60 14.16
CA GLY A 150 3.95 -2.21 13.73
C GLY A 150 4.40 -2.05 12.27
N LEU A 151 5.46 -2.77 11.85
CA LEU A 151 5.88 -2.79 10.44
C LEU A 151 4.79 -3.40 9.53
N MET A 152 4.09 -4.43 10.00
CA MET A 152 2.98 -5.03 9.26
C MET A 152 1.78 -4.09 9.14
N ASN A 153 1.53 -3.24 10.14
CA ASN A 153 0.50 -2.22 10.08
C ASN A 153 0.78 -1.22 8.95
N GLU A 154 1.99 -0.67 8.89
CA GLU A 154 2.42 0.19 7.78
C GLU A 154 2.30 -0.52 6.41
N TYR A 155 2.78 -1.76 6.34
CA TYR A 155 2.72 -2.57 5.12
C TYR A 155 1.29 -2.74 4.62
N THR A 156 0.34 -2.98 5.53
CA THR A 156 -1.09 -3.11 5.22
C THR A 156 -1.68 -1.77 4.76
N ALA A 157 -1.36 -0.67 5.44
CA ALA A 157 -1.85 0.66 5.12
C ALA A 157 -1.37 1.13 3.74
N TYR A 158 -0.08 0.97 3.43
CA TYR A 158 0.45 1.26 2.09
C TYR A 158 -0.18 0.40 1.00
N TYR A 159 -0.48 -0.87 1.29
CA TYR A 159 -1.20 -1.72 0.34
C TYR A 159 -2.56 -1.13 -0.03
N TRP A 160 -3.38 -0.81 0.98
CA TRP A 160 -4.74 -0.34 0.74
C TRP A 160 -4.78 1.05 0.11
N GLY A 161 -3.91 1.97 0.53
CA GLY A 161 -3.78 3.28 -0.09
C GLY A 161 -3.41 3.17 -1.58
N THR A 162 -2.32 2.47 -1.90
CA THR A 162 -1.84 2.31 -3.28
C THR A 162 -2.86 1.56 -4.15
N LYS A 163 -3.47 0.48 -3.62
CA LYS A 163 -4.51 -0.27 -4.32
C LYS A 163 -5.71 0.61 -4.65
N SER A 164 -6.18 1.40 -3.68
CA SER A 164 -7.34 2.29 -3.90
C SER A 164 -7.05 3.34 -4.95
N ALA A 165 -5.85 3.91 -4.98
CA ALA A 165 -5.44 4.83 -6.05
C ALA A 165 -5.40 4.13 -7.42
N LEU A 166 -4.82 2.92 -7.50
CA LEU A 166 -4.74 2.16 -8.75
C LEU A 166 -6.12 1.82 -9.31
N GLU A 167 -7.07 1.43 -8.46
CA GLU A 167 -8.43 1.05 -8.83
C GLU A 167 -9.25 2.21 -9.42
N LEU A 168 -8.81 3.45 -9.26
CA LEU A 168 -9.44 4.61 -9.90
C LEU A 168 -9.16 4.70 -11.41
N TYR A 169 -8.33 3.84 -11.98
CA TYR A 169 -8.03 3.82 -13.42
C TYR A 169 -9.31 3.89 -14.28
N ASP A 170 -10.27 3.01 -14.01
CA ASP A 170 -11.53 2.98 -14.74
C ASP A 170 -12.38 4.24 -14.52
N TYR A 171 -12.29 4.87 -13.35
CA TYR A 171 -12.93 6.15 -13.11
C TYR A 171 -12.35 7.26 -14.00
N TYR A 172 -11.03 7.38 -14.07
CA TYR A 172 -10.38 8.35 -14.94
C TYR A 172 -10.68 8.08 -16.43
N MET A 173 -10.77 6.80 -16.83
CA MET A 173 -11.20 6.39 -18.16
C MET A 173 -12.63 6.83 -18.46
N ASP A 174 -13.59 6.53 -17.56
CA ASP A 174 -15.01 6.84 -17.70
C ASP A 174 -15.25 8.37 -17.76
N GLN A 175 -14.43 9.15 -17.06
CA GLN A 175 -14.48 10.62 -17.06
C GLN A 175 -13.77 11.26 -18.26
N ASN A 176 -13.14 10.47 -19.15
CA ASN A 176 -12.32 10.96 -20.27
C ASN A 176 -11.27 11.99 -19.79
N ALA A 177 -10.49 11.59 -18.79
CA ALA A 177 -9.52 12.44 -18.10
C ALA A 177 -8.53 13.09 -19.07
N THR A 178 -8.14 14.34 -18.77
CA THR A 178 -7.11 15.08 -19.50
C THR A 178 -5.71 14.55 -19.16
N GLY A 179 -4.70 14.95 -19.95
CA GLY A 179 -3.30 14.58 -19.67
C GLY A 179 -2.84 14.98 -18.27
N ASP A 180 -3.25 16.15 -17.78
CA ASP A 180 -2.88 16.64 -16.44
C ASP A 180 -3.56 15.80 -15.35
N GLN A 181 -4.82 15.44 -15.53
CA GLN A 181 -5.53 14.54 -14.59
C GLN A 181 -4.90 13.15 -14.57
N TRP A 182 -4.47 12.63 -15.73
CA TRP A 182 -3.71 11.38 -15.78
C TRP A 182 -2.35 11.47 -15.08
N MET A 183 -1.71 12.65 -15.09
CA MET A 183 -0.49 12.85 -14.30
C MET A 183 -0.74 12.76 -12.81
N ASP A 184 -1.86 13.33 -12.32
CA ASP A 184 -2.25 13.22 -10.92
C ASP A 184 -2.46 11.75 -10.52
N TYR A 185 -3.20 10.99 -11.33
CA TYR A 185 -3.38 9.55 -11.14
C TYR A 185 -2.06 8.79 -11.08
N VAL A 186 -1.17 9.03 -12.04
CA VAL A 186 0.16 8.39 -12.09
C VAL A 186 0.99 8.72 -10.85
N PHE A 187 0.95 9.98 -10.40
CA PHE A 187 1.65 10.43 -9.20
C PHE A 187 1.18 9.68 -7.95
N ASP A 188 -0.15 9.60 -7.75
CA ASP A 188 -0.72 8.94 -6.58
C ASP A 188 -0.34 7.46 -6.49
N VAL A 189 -0.26 6.78 -7.63
CA VAL A 189 0.15 5.37 -7.68
C VAL A 189 1.68 5.21 -7.52
N ILE A 190 2.49 6.00 -8.27
CA ILE A 190 3.96 5.90 -8.22
C ILE A 190 4.50 6.34 -6.85
N GLY A 191 3.89 7.34 -6.21
CA GLY A 191 4.38 7.89 -4.94
C GLY A 191 4.50 6.87 -3.80
N THR A 192 3.73 5.80 -3.85
CA THR A 192 3.66 4.81 -2.76
C THR A 192 4.05 3.39 -3.14
N TRP A 193 4.20 3.05 -4.44
CA TRP A 193 4.49 1.68 -4.87
C TRP A 193 5.76 1.09 -4.23
N GLY A 194 6.78 1.92 -4.01
CA GLY A 194 8.07 1.49 -3.46
C GLY A 194 8.00 1.06 -1.99
N ALA A 195 6.99 1.51 -1.25
CA ALA A 195 6.76 1.09 0.13
C ALA A 195 6.64 -0.44 0.27
N TYR A 196 6.12 -1.13 -0.77
CA TYR A 196 6.12 -2.58 -0.84
C TYR A 196 7.51 -3.18 -0.62
N THR A 197 8.54 -2.68 -1.31
CA THR A 197 9.89 -3.26 -1.23
C THR A 197 10.53 -3.00 0.12
N GLU A 198 10.33 -1.80 0.67
CA GLU A 198 10.92 -1.37 1.94
C GLU A 198 10.31 -2.12 3.12
N PHE A 199 8.98 -2.10 3.26
CA PHE A 199 8.34 -2.76 4.42
C PHE A 199 8.44 -4.28 4.34
N ARG A 200 8.38 -4.86 3.14
CA ARG A 200 8.66 -6.29 3.00
C ARG A 200 10.06 -6.64 3.47
N TYR A 201 11.05 -5.84 3.09
CA TYR A 201 12.42 -6.00 3.56
C TYR A 201 12.50 -5.83 5.07
N PHE A 202 11.93 -4.76 5.64
CA PHE A 202 12.00 -4.52 7.08
C PHE A 202 11.35 -5.65 7.90
N ILE A 203 10.20 -6.17 7.47
CA ILE A 203 9.53 -7.30 8.13
C ILE A 203 10.42 -8.56 8.09
N LEU A 204 10.91 -8.93 6.92
CA LEU A 204 11.74 -10.13 6.77
C LEU A 204 13.08 -9.99 7.49
N HIS A 205 13.69 -8.80 7.43
CA HIS A 205 14.92 -8.50 8.17
C HIS A 205 14.72 -8.54 9.68
N TYR A 206 13.60 -8.02 10.18
CA TYR A 206 13.20 -8.14 11.59
C TYR A 206 13.13 -9.61 12.00
N MET A 207 12.51 -10.47 11.20
CA MET A 207 12.39 -11.90 11.48
C MET A 207 13.73 -12.63 11.44
N LEU A 208 14.62 -12.28 10.49
CA LEU A 208 15.99 -12.82 10.43
C LEU A 208 16.79 -12.41 11.67
N TYR A 209 16.75 -11.13 12.05
CA TYR A 209 17.42 -10.60 13.22
C TYR A 209 16.87 -11.23 14.51
N ALA A 210 15.52 -11.41 14.61
CA ALA A 210 14.90 -12.09 15.74
C ALA A 210 15.36 -13.55 15.86
N ARG A 211 15.45 -14.28 14.74
CA ARG A 211 15.90 -15.68 14.72
C ARG A 211 17.30 -15.83 15.32
N GLU A 212 18.18 -14.89 15.05
CA GLU A 212 19.58 -14.92 15.53
C GLU A 212 19.74 -14.39 16.96
N ASN A 213 19.07 -13.27 17.28
CA ASN A 213 19.35 -12.54 18.53
C ASN A 213 18.28 -12.73 19.60
N TYR A 214 17.02 -13.02 19.20
CA TYR A 214 15.85 -13.15 20.08
C TYR A 214 15.02 -14.39 19.75
N PRO A 215 15.56 -15.64 19.88
CA PRO A 215 14.87 -16.85 19.42
C PRO A 215 13.48 -17.06 20.04
N ALA A 216 13.26 -16.61 21.29
CA ALA A 216 11.96 -16.70 21.95
C ALA A 216 10.92 -15.76 21.28
N VAL A 217 11.34 -14.55 20.88
CA VAL A 217 10.50 -13.60 20.13
C VAL A 217 10.17 -14.18 18.76
N TYR A 218 11.19 -14.64 18.02
CA TYR A 218 11.01 -15.29 16.73
C TYR A 218 9.98 -16.43 16.79
N ASN A 219 10.16 -17.36 17.74
CA ASN A 219 9.25 -18.49 17.89
C ASN A 219 7.82 -18.06 18.27
N GLY A 220 7.69 -17.02 19.10
CA GLY A 220 6.38 -16.47 19.46
C GLY A 220 5.65 -15.86 18.26
N ILE A 221 6.36 -15.13 17.40
CA ILE A 221 5.78 -14.54 16.18
C ILE A 221 5.42 -15.65 15.19
N MET A 222 6.31 -16.63 14.97
CA MET A 222 6.08 -17.74 14.04
C MET A 222 4.93 -18.66 14.49
N ALA A 223 4.66 -18.75 15.79
CA ALA A 223 3.53 -19.49 16.34
C ALA A 223 2.19 -18.70 16.29
N ASN A 224 2.22 -17.43 15.88
CA ASN A 224 1.03 -16.60 15.78
C ASN A 224 0.34 -16.82 14.42
N GLU A 225 -0.47 -17.86 14.34
CA GLU A 225 -1.14 -18.27 13.08
C GLU A 225 -1.90 -17.13 12.40
N LYS A 226 -2.59 -16.27 13.17
CA LYS A 226 -3.34 -15.14 12.61
C LYS A 226 -2.44 -14.07 11.99
N PHE A 227 -1.25 -13.85 12.57
CA PHE A 227 -0.25 -12.95 12.01
C PHE A 227 0.32 -13.52 10.70
N ILE A 228 0.69 -14.80 10.72
CA ILE A 228 1.20 -15.50 9.54
C ILE A 228 0.17 -15.50 8.40
N GLU A 229 -1.10 -15.74 8.70
CA GLU A 229 -2.19 -15.65 7.73
C GLU A 229 -2.32 -14.22 7.15
N ALA A 230 -2.35 -13.20 8.02
CA ALA A 230 -2.45 -11.80 7.60
C ALA A 230 -1.25 -11.41 6.72
N PHE A 231 -0.02 -11.72 7.14
CA PHE A 231 1.18 -11.48 6.35
C PHE A 231 1.10 -12.18 4.98
N THR A 232 0.72 -13.46 4.97
CA THR A 232 0.61 -14.23 3.72
C THR A 232 -0.34 -13.59 2.72
N ILE A 233 -1.51 -13.16 3.18
CA ILE A 233 -2.53 -12.54 2.32
C ILE A 233 -2.03 -11.19 1.80
N ILE A 234 -1.56 -10.31 2.68
CA ILE A 234 -1.12 -8.96 2.30
C ILE A 234 0.14 -9.00 1.42
N ASP A 235 1.13 -9.86 1.74
CA ASP A 235 2.34 -9.99 0.92
C ASP A 235 2.03 -10.51 -0.50
N ASN A 236 1.15 -11.51 -0.61
CA ASN A 236 0.72 -11.99 -1.93
C ASN A 236 -0.09 -10.92 -2.70
N ASN A 237 -0.89 -10.14 -2.01
CA ASN A 237 -1.65 -9.06 -2.61
C ASN A 237 -0.74 -7.92 -3.10
N HIS A 238 0.27 -7.53 -2.34
CA HIS A 238 1.29 -6.56 -2.78
C HIS A 238 2.06 -7.03 -4.02
N LEU A 239 2.42 -8.33 -4.07
CA LEU A 239 3.09 -8.90 -5.26
C LEU A 239 2.24 -8.74 -6.51
N ARG A 240 0.92 -9.00 -6.40
CA ARG A 240 -0.03 -8.80 -7.51
C ARG A 240 -0.20 -7.32 -7.83
N LEU A 241 -0.37 -6.48 -6.81
CA LEU A 241 -0.53 -5.02 -6.98
C LEU A 241 0.64 -4.43 -7.78
N LYS A 242 1.87 -4.88 -7.50
CA LYS A 242 3.02 -4.49 -8.30
C LYS A 242 2.84 -4.85 -9.78
N GLU A 243 2.44 -6.09 -10.10
CA GLU A 243 2.21 -6.51 -11.48
C GLU A 243 1.07 -5.73 -12.14
N ASP A 244 0.00 -5.48 -11.38
CA ASP A 244 -1.17 -4.70 -11.83
C ASP A 244 -0.78 -3.24 -12.15
N ILE A 245 0.10 -2.59 -11.37
CA ILE A 245 0.59 -1.24 -11.64
C ILE A 245 1.29 -1.19 -13.02
N TRP A 246 2.22 -2.10 -13.29
CA TRP A 246 2.93 -2.12 -14.58
C TRP A 246 1.99 -2.36 -15.75
N SER A 247 1.08 -3.34 -15.61
CA SER A 247 0.07 -3.65 -16.64
C SER A 247 -0.89 -2.49 -16.89
N THR A 248 -1.30 -1.79 -15.83
CA THR A 248 -2.17 -0.61 -15.93
C THR A 248 -1.46 0.53 -16.64
N PHE A 249 -0.18 0.75 -16.36
CA PHE A 249 0.59 1.81 -17.00
C PHE A 249 0.93 1.51 -18.47
N ASP A 250 1.16 0.25 -18.84
CA ASP A 250 1.23 -0.16 -20.23
C ASP A 250 -0.08 0.19 -20.97
N THR A 251 -1.22 -0.15 -20.36
CA THR A 251 -2.54 0.13 -20.94
C THR A 251 -2.83 1.63 -21.00
N LEU A 252 -2.43 2.39 -19.98
CA LEU A 252 -2.57 3.84 -19.96
C LEU A 252 -1.76 4.49 -21.08
N SER A 253 -0.52 4.05 -21.28
CA SER A 253 0.32 4.57 -22.38
C SER A 253 -0.34 4.36 -23.74
N ASP A 254 -0.84 3.14 -24.02
CA ASP A 254 -1.58 2.85 -25.27
C ASP A 254 -2.83 3.73 -25.40
N HIS A 255 -3.56 3.97 -24.30
CA HIS A 255 -4.74 4.84 -24.30
C HIS A 255 -4.38 6.29 -24.64
N LEU A 256 -3.36 6.86 -23.98
CA LEU A 256 -2.91 8.24 -24.21
C LEU A 256 -2.45 8.43 -25.67
N ASP A 257 -1.70 7.46 -26.23
CA ASP A 257 -1.30 7.47 -27.64
C ASP A 257 -2.52 7.50 -28.57
N SER A 258 -3.54 6.70 -28.29
CA SER A 258 -4.80 6.67 -29.04
C SER A 258 -5.56 8.00 -29.03
N LYS A 259 -5.34 8.81 -28.01
CA LYS A 259 -5.92 10.16 -27.84
C LYS A 259 -5.03 11.27 -28.38
N GLY A 260 -3.82 10.94 -28.88
CA GLY A 260 -2.84 11.91 -29.33
C GLY A 260 -2.23 12.74 -28.17
N ILE A 261 -2.29 12.24 -26.94
CA ILE A 261 -1.66 12.82 -25.78
C ILE A 261 -0.23 12.29 -25.71
N TRP A 262 0.75 13.20 -25.79
CA TRP A 262 2.15 12.80 -25.73
C TRP A 262 2.49 12.15 -24.39
N ASN A 263 3.05 10.97 -24.42
CA ASN A 263 3.46 10.25 -23.23
C ASN A 263 4.68 9.36 -23.50
N SER A 264 5.31 8.90 -22.44
CA SER A 264 6.38 7.89 -22.47
C SER A 264 6.32 7.06 -21.21
N TRP A 265 6.12 5.76 -21.35
CA TRP A 265 6.24 4.77 -20.29
C TRP A 265 7.43 3.86 -20.57
N SER A 266 8.37 3.77 -19.64
CA SER A 266 9.62 3.02 -19.79
C SER A 266 9.72 1.78 -18.88
N GLY A 267 8.68 1.50 -18.07
CA GLY A 267 8.76 0.51 -16.99
C GLY A 267 9.54 1.01 -15.75
N THR A 268 10.18 2.19 -15.84
CA THR A 268 10.94 2.82 -14.74
C THR A 268 10.53 4.25 -14.48
N GLY A 269 9.59 4.78 -15.24
CA GLY A 269 9.02 6.11 -15.08
C GLY A 269 7.96 6.39 -16.12
N PHE A 270 7.00 7.25 -15.78
CA PHE A 270 5.91 7.69 -16.64
C PHE A 270 6.01 9.20 -16.88
N THR A 271 5.90 9.63 -18.12
CA THR A 271 5.91 11.04 -18.50
C THR A 271 4.69 11.33 -19.37
N ILE A 272 3.96 12.41 -19.09
CA ILE A 272 2.81 12.89 -19.87
C ILE A 272 3.01 14.39 -20.11
N ASN A 273 2.88 14.86 -21.36
CA ASN A 273 3.02 16.26 -21.73
C ASN A 273 4.31 16.94 -21.21
N GLY A 274 5.40 16.18 -21.04
CA GLY A 274 6.69 16.69 -20.57
C GLY A 274 6.88 16.71 -19.05
N TYR A 275 5.86 16.36 -18.28
CA TYR A 275 5.96 16.14 -16.82
C TYR A 275 6.10 14.65 -16.56
N GLY A 276 6.99 14.26 -15.65
CA GLY A 276 7.27 12.85 -15.42
C GLY A 276 7.51 12.49 -13.96
N TYR A 277 7.18 11.25 -13.62
CA TYR A 277 7.51 10.63 -12.34
C TYR A 277 8.35 9.39 -12.56
N SER A 278 9.40 9.27 -11.74
CA SER A 278 10.28 8.10 -11.71
C SER A 278 9.73 7.05 -10.75
N MET A 279 9.84 5.78 -11.14
CA MET A 279 9.67 4.64 -10.23
C MET A 279 10.85 4.50 -9.24
N MET A 280 11.81 5.42 -9.25
CA MET A 280 12.97 5.46 -8.36
C MET A 280 13.69 4.10 -8.25
N MET A 281 13.93 3.45 -9.39
CA MET A 281 14.54 2.11 -9.42
C MET A 281 15.98 2.09 -8.92
N ASP A 282 16.67 3.22 -8.89
CA ASP A 282 17.97 3.41 -8.24
C ASP A 282 17.87 3.32 -6.71
N VAL A 283 16.73 3.66 -6.12
CA VAL A 283 16.43 3.52 -4.70
C VAL A 283 15.86 2.12 -4.38
N TYR A 284 14.84 1.68 -5.13
CA TYR A 284 14.09 0.45 -4.81
C TYR A 284 14.69 -0.83 -5.43
N GLY A 285 15.50 -0.71 -6.49
CA GLY A 285 16.22 -1.85 -7.07
C GLY A 285 17.09 -2.59 -6.06
N PRO A 286 17.93 -1.91 -5.25
CA PRO A 286 18.71 -2.55 -4.18
C PRO A 286 17.88 -3.36 -3.18
N PHE A 287 16.65 -2.95 -2.85
CA PHE A 287 15.75 -3.75 -2.00
C PHE A 287 15.30 -5.03 -2.71
N LEU A 288 14.98 -4.95 -4.00
CA LEU A 288 14.59 -6.11 -4.78
C LEU A 288 15.73 -7.11 -4.89
N ASP A 289 16.97 -6.65 -5.08
CA ASP A 289 18.17 -7.49 -5.11
C ASP A 289 18.43 -8.14 -3.73
N GLU A 290 18.24 -7.39 -2.64
CA GLU A 290 18.39 -7.92 -1.28
C GLU A 290 17.33 -8.98 -0.98
N LEU A 291 16.06 -8.71 -1.31
CA LEU A 291 14.93 -9.63 -1.12
C LEU A 291 15.05 -10.91 -1.97
N ALA A 292 15.86 -10.91 -3.02
CA ALA A 292 16.15 -12.08 -3.83
C ALA A 292 17.22 -13.02 -3.24
N LYS A 293 17.91 -12.60 -2.16
CA LYS A 293 18.90 -13.46 -1.50
C LYS A 293 18.24 -14.66 -0.82
N PRO A 294 18.96 -15.81 -0.76
CA PRO A 294 18.40 -17.07 -0.24
C PRO A 294 17.77 -16.96 1.16
N GLU A 295 18.39 -16.22 2.07
CA GLU A 295 17.91 -16.04 3.44
C GLU A 295 16.57 -15.32 3.52
N TYR A 296 16.33 -14.28 2.69
CA TYR A 296 15.04 -13.57 2.64
C TYR A 296 13.97 -14.41 1.94
N VAL A 297 14.34 -15.13 0.87
CA VAL A 297 13.43 -16.06 0.19
C VAL A 297 13.00 -17.18 1.14
N GLU A 298 13.95 -17.77 1.87
CA GLU A 298 13.67 -18.79 2.90
C GLU A 298 12.73 -18.25 3.97
N MET A 299 13.06 -17.07 4.54
CA MET A 299 12.22 -16.47 5.59
C MET A 299 10.80 -16.18 5.10
N ALA A 300 10.66 -15.61 3.90
CA ALA A 300 9.35 -15.36 3.31
C ALA A 300 8.53 -16.65 3.11
N ASN A 301 9.19 -17.76 2.73
CA ASN A 301 8.53 -19.05 2.60
C ASN A 301 8.14 -19.65 3.96
N LEU A 302 8.98 -19.51 4.99
CA LEU A 302 8.66 -19.95 6.34
C LEU A 302 7.45 -19.19 6.92
N MET A 303 7.35 -17.89 6.64
CA MET A 303 6.21 -17.07 7.07
C MET A 303 4.92 -17.32 6.25
N LYS A 304 4.92 -18.17 5.24
CA LYS A 304 3.75 -18.51 4.42
C LYS A 304 3.29 -19.96 4.56
N ASN A 305 4.00 -20.77 5.33
CA ASN A 305 3.70 -22.16 5.60
C ASN A 305 3.29 -22.36 7.07
#